data_c8cdd5ffa11acf8db74d57b0769c70e4
#
_entry.id   c8cdd5ffa11acf8db74d57b0769c70e4
#
_cell.length_a   1.000
_cell.length_b   1.000
_cell.length_c   1.000
_cell.angle_alpha   90.00
_cell.angle_beta   90.00
_cell.angle_gamma   90.00
#
_symmetry.space_group_name_H-M   'P 1'
#
loop_
_entity.id
_entity.type
_entity.pdbx_description
1 polymer ?
#
loop_
_entity_poly.entity_id
_entity_poly.type
_entity_poly.pdbx_seq_one_letter_code
_entity_poly.pdbx_strand_id
1 'polypeptide(L)'
;VCIMKKWARGLVVCAATAVLSIGAACMAYAAEGEINVNGTGVVQADPDTADISLEISTDGKAAQAAQKENNRITAAVTKAMTDLNVKKDDIVTAYTSVYPTYRYNDETGKRTITGYHAETHLQVKTKDINNTGKYIDAALQAGATGTNGVSFSIADQSKYYGQALQAAVKNAEKSAAA
;
A
#
# COMPACT_ATOMS: atom_id res chain seq x y z
N VAL A 1 33.73 -27.73 27.39
CA VAL A 1 34.89 -28.31 28.05
C VAL A 1 34.53 -28.64 29.49
N CYS A 2 34.17 -29.88 29.72
CA CYS A 2 34.92 -30.87 30.54
C CYS A 2 34.77 -30.64 32.07
N ILE A 3 34.45 -31.54 32.88
CA ILE A 3 34.74 -32.90 33.21
C ILE A 3 34.12 -33.18 34.58
N MET A 4 33.21 -34.12 34.72
CA MET A 4 33.33 -35.42 35.45
C MET A 4 34.00 -35.44 36.81
N LYS A 5 33.31 -36.03 37.82
CA LYS A 5 33.69 -37.22 38.62
C LYS A 5 32.76 -37.35 39.83
N LYS A 6 31.98 -38.40 39.94
CA LYS A 6 32.13 -39.75 40.48
C LYS A 6 32.36 -39.85 41.99
N TRP A 7 31.62 -40.81 42.53
CA TRP A 7 31.82 -41.74 43.68
C TRP A 7 30.76 -41.59 44.77
N ALA A 8 30.13 -42.53 45.29
CA ALA A 8 29.96 -44.00 45.22
C ALA A 8 29.54 -44.46 46.63
N ARG A 9 28.56 -45.38 46.61
CA ARG A 9 28.37 -46.49 47.55
C ARG A 9 27.94 -46.23 49.01
N GLY A 10 26.87 -46.89 49.40
CA GLY A 10 26.53 -47.31 50.75
C GLY A 10 25.14 -47.96 50.81
N LEU A 11 25.13 -49.27 50.76
CA LEU A 11 23.97 -50.15 51.06
C LEU A 11 23.57 -50.02 52.52
N VAL A 12 22.29 -50.00 52.86
CA VAL A 12 21.67 -50.84 53.91
C VAL A 12 20.19 -51.05 53.60
N VAL A 13 19.83 -52.33 53.62
CA VAL A 13 18.49 -52.90 53.53
C VAL A 13 17.80 -52.74 54.87
N CYS A 14 16.53 -52.31 54.91
CA CYS A 14 15.54 -52.76 55.86
C CYS A 14 14.15 -52.63 55.31
N ALA A 15 13.48 -53.73 55.23
CA ALA A 15 12.09 -53.92 54.86
C ALA A 15 11.15 -53.33 55.90
N ALA A 16 10.19 -52.51 55.44
CA ALA A 16 8.93 -52.34 56.15
C ALA A 16 7.84 -52.03 55.12
N THR A 17 6.99 -53.01 54.90
CA THR A 17 5.79 -52.91 54.14
C THR A 17 4.80 -51.95 54.81
N ALA A 18 4.59 -50.79 54.21
CA ALA A 18 3.44 -49.98 54.49
C ALA A 18 2.71 -49.72 53.16
N VAL A 19 1.65 -50.44 52.97
CA VAL A 19 0.67 -50.20 51.91
C VAL A 19 -0.03 -48.89 52.22
N LEU A 20 0.48 -47.78 51.67
CA LEU A 20 -0.25 -46.54 51.58
C LEU A 20 -0.72 -46.42 50.12
N SER A 21 -2.00 -46.74 49.94
CA SER A 21 -2.77 -46.39 48.77
C SER A 21 -2.83 -44.88 48.63
N ILE A 22 -1.82 -44.31 47.99
CA ILE A 22 -1.89 -42.93 47.52
C ILE A 22 -2.77 -42.95 46.29
N GLY A 23 -4.05 -42.60 46.54
CA GLY A 23 -4.96 -42.32 45.41
C GLY A 23 -4.28 -41.30 44.49
N ALA A 24 -3.98 -41.77 43.27
CA ALA A 24 -3.66 -40.91 42.18
C ALA A 24 -4.89 -40.02 41.93
N ALA A 25 -4.88 -38.83 42.55
CA ALA A 25 -5.73 -37.75 42.10
C ALA A 25 -5.26 -37.42 40.66
N CYS A 26 -5.86 -38.08 39.68
CA CYS A 26 -5.84 -37.60 38.32
C CYS A 26 -6.43 -36.20 38.35
N MET A 27 -5.58 -35.17 38.47
CA MET A 27 -5.98 -33.85 38.07
C MET A 27 -6.26 -33.95 36.56
N ALA A 28 -7.53 -34.18 36.22
CA ALA A 28 -8.00 -33.90 34.90
C ALA A 28 -7.79 -32.40 34.69
N TYR A 29 -6.68 -32.06 34.05
CA TYR A 29 -6.59 -30.77 33.38
C TYR A 29 -7.72 -30.82 32.38
N ALA A 30 -8.83 -30.16 32.69
CA ALA A 30 -9.79 -29.78 31.69
C ALA A 30 -9.03 -28.89 30.74
N ALA A 31 -8.67 -29.42 29.59
CA ALA A 31 -8.21 -28.59 28.49
C ALA A 31 -9.37 -27.61 28.25
N GLU A 32 -9.18 -26.36 28.63
CA GLU A 32 -10.11 -25.30 28.24
C GLU A 32 -10.17 -25.36 26.71
N GLY A 33 -11.33 -25.77 26.20
CA GLY A 33 -11.52 -25.86 24.75
C GLY A 33 -11.40 -24.44 24.17
N GLU A 34 -10.33 -24.20 23.47
CA GLU A 34 -10.13 -22.93 22.76
C GLU A 34 -10.90 -23.00 21.44
N ILE A 35 -11.82 -22.05 21.23
CA ILE A 35 -12.54 -21.88 19.98
C ILE A 35 -11.93 -20.70 19.23
N ASN A 36 -11.19 -20.99 18.19
CA ASN A 36 -10.63 -19.98 17.29
C ASN A 36 -11.64 -19.67 16.17
N VAL A 37 -12.12 -18.44 16.15
CA VAL A 37 -13.05 -17.94 15.12
C VAL A 37 -12.50 -16.69 14.45
N ASN A 38 -12.77 -16.58 13.16
CA ASN A 38 -12.46 -15.39 12.39
C ASN A 38 -13.74 -14.61 12.08
N GLY A 39 -13.73 -13.32 12.36
CA GLY A 39 -14.82 -12.42 12.00
C GLY A 39 -14.40 -11.48 10.88
N THR A 40 -15.31 -11.27 9.92
CA THR A 40 -15.12 -10.27 8.86
C THR A 40 -16.13 -9.16 9.02
N GLY A 41 -15.66 -7.90 8.96
CA GLY A 41 -16.50 -6.72 8.97
C GLY A 41 -16.29 -5.91 7.69
N VAL A 42 -17.36 -5.58 6.99
CA VAL A 42 -17.34 -4.75 5.79
C VAL A 42 -18.21 -3.52 6.03
N VAL A 43 -17.70 -2.35 5.70
CA VAL A 43 -18.43 -1.09 5.71
C VAL A 43 -18.34 -0.48 4.32
N GLN A 44 -19.48 -0.11 3.76
CA GLN A 44 -19.55 0.64 2.50
C GLN A 44 -19.71 2.13 2.84
N ALA A 45 -18.95 2.95 2.12
CA ALA A 45 -19.03 4.39 2.24
C ALA A 45 -18.77 5.04 0.88
N ASP A 46 -19.44 6.16 0.64
CA ASP A 46 -19.24 6.93 -0.58
C ASP A 46 -17.87 7.63 -0.53
N PRO A 47 -17.15 7.71 -1.67
CA PRO A 47 -15.90 8.43 -1.75
C PRO A 47 -16.11 9.93 -1.55
N ASP A 48 -15.16 10.59 -0.90
CA ASP A 48 -15.13 12.03 -0.67
C ASP A 48 -13.92 12.73 -1.31
N THR A 49 -13.08 11.96 -2.00
CA THR A 49 -11.83 12.42 -2.59
C THR A 49 -11.61 11.76 -3.95
N ALA A 50 -11.12 12.52 -4.92
CA ALA A 50 -10.65 12.03 -6.20
C ALA A 50 -9.15 12.30 -6.34
N ASP A 51 -8.43 11.30 -6.83
CA ASP A 51 -7.02 11.38 -7.21
C ASP A 51 -6.93 11.27 -8.74
N ILE A 52 -6.53 12.37 -9.39
CA ILE A 52 -6.42 12.48 -10.85
C ILE A 52 -4.96 12.31 -11.23
N SER A 53 -4.64 11.34 -12.07
CA SER A 53 -3.28 11.13 -12.58
C SER A 53 -3.15 11.77 -13.95
N LEU A 54 -2.35 12.83 -14.05
CA LEU A 54 -2.08 13.58 -15.27
C LEU A 54 -0.71 13.21 -15.83
N GLU A 55 -0.61 13.11 -17.14
CA GLU A 55 0.61 12.82 -17.86
C GLU A 55 1.05 14.02 -18.70
N ILE A 56 2.34 14.33 -18.65
CA ILE A 56 2.99 15.39 -19.43
C ILE A 56 4.18 14.77 -20.13
N SER A 57 4.10 14.63 -21.44
CA SER A 57 5.15 14.07 -22.28
C SER A 57 5.65 15.09 -23.28
N THR A 58 6.96 15.17 -23.47
CA THR A 58 7.61 16.09 -24.43
C THR A 58 8.80 15.43 -25.11
N ASP A 59 9.01 15.79 -26.36
CA ASP A 59 10.15 15.32 -27.14
C ASP A 59 11.13 16.47 -27.44
N GLY A 60 12.40 16.13 -27.58
CA GLY A 60 13.43 17.11 -27.91
C GLY A 60 14.64 16.48 -28.60
N LYS A 61 15.40 17.27 -29.36
CA LYS A 61 16.65 16.82 -29.98
C LYS A 61 17.77 16.60 -28.95
N ALA A 62 17.67 17.23 -27.79
CA ALA A 62 18.59 17.08 -26.66
C ALA A 62 17.77 16.84 -25.38
N ALA A 63 18.32 16.06 -24.44
CA ALA A 63 17.68 15.75 -23.16
C ALA A 63 17.27 17.02 -22.40
N GLN A 64 18.16 18.02 -22.37
CA GLN A 64 17.90 19.30 -21.70
C GLN A 64 16.74 20.07 -22.34
N ALA A 65 16.58 20.00 -23.67
CA ALA A 65 15.49 20.68 -24.37
C ALA A 65 14.14 20.02 -24.07
N ALA A 66 14.06 18.67 -24.11
CA ALA A 66 12.89 17.91 -23.74
C ALA A 66 12.48 18.21 -22.28
N GLN A 67 13.43 18.15 -21.35
CA GLN A 67 13.18 18.42 -19.93
C GLN A 67 12.72 19.85 -19.66
N LYS A 68 13.31 20.83 -20.31
CA LYS A 68 12.95 22.26 -20.15
C LYS A 68 11.50 22.50 -20.56
N GLU A 69 11.09 21.93 -21.70
CA GLU A 69 9.72 22.05 -22.17
C GLU A 69 8.74 21.29 -21.27
N ASN A 70 9.10 20.09 -20.81
CA ASN A 70 8.32 19.33 -19.85
C ASN A 70 8.08 20.11 -18.55
N ASN A 71 9.14 20.73 -17.99
CA ASN A 71 9.02 21.55 -16.80
C ASN A 71 8.13 22.79 -17.01
N ARG A 72 8.19 23.41 -18.19
CA ARG A 72 7.34 24.55 -18.55
C ARG A 72 5.87 24.17 -18.55
N ILE A 73 5.53 23.04 -19.16
CA ILE A 73 4.16 22.52 -19.22
C ILE A 73 3.72 22.09 -17.81
N THR A 74 4.57 21.40 -17.06
CA THR A 74 4.28 21.00 -15.68
C THR A 74 3.91 22.19 -14.81
N ALA A 75 4.65 23.30 -14.94
CA ALA A 75 4.34 24.54 -14.21
C ALA A 75 3.00 25.15 -14.67
N ALA A 76 2.68 25.11 -15.98
CA ALA A 76 1.42 25.60 -16.50
C ALA A 76 0.22 24.77 -16.01
N VAL A 77 0.35 23.43 -16.02
CA VAL A 77 -0.68 22.52 -15.49
C VAL A 77 -0.88 22.74 -13.98
N THR A 78 0.21 22.82 -13.22
CA THR A 78 0.15 23.11 -11.78
C THR A 78 -0.57 24.43 -11.51
N LYS A 79 -0.28 25.45 -12.31
CA LYS A 79 -0.98 26.75 -12.21
C LYS A 79 -2.46 26.60 -12.52
N ALA A 80 -2.83 25.90 -13.58
CA ALA A 80 -4.24 25.68 -13.94
C ALA A 80 -5.01 24.96 -12.82
N MET A 81 -4.39 23.98 -12.14
CA MET A 81 -4.99 23.32 -10.98
C MET A 81 -5.17 24.28 -9.81
N THR A 82 -4.17 25.11 -9.51
CA THR A 82 -4.29 26.09 -8.41
C THR A 82 -5.31 27.17 -8.72
N ASP A 83 -5.48 27.59 -9.97
CA ASP A 83 -6.52 28.53 -10.42
C ASP A 83 -7.93 27.94 -10.23
N LEU A 84 -8.06 26.62 -10.19
CA LEU A 84 -9.28 25.87 -9.85
C LEU A 84 -9.39 25.56 -8.35
N ASN A 85 -8.64 26.25 -7.50
CA ASN A 85 -8.63 26.10 -6.04
C ASN A 85 -8.13 24.74 -5.51
N VAL A 86 -7.37 23.98 -6.31
CA VAL A 86 -6.63 22.84 -5.77
C VAL A 86 -5.47 23.38 -4.94
N LYS A 87 -5.32 22.87 -3.72
CA LYS A 87 -4.21 23.27 -2.86
C LYS A 87 -2.90 22.77 -3.45
N LYS A 88 -1.85 23.58 -3.30
CA LYS A 88 -0.53 23.23 -3.84
C LYS A 88 0.02 21.93 -3.27
N ASP A 89 -0.27 21.63 -2.00
CA ASP A 89 0.13 20.41 -1.32
C ASP A 89 -0.62 19.16 -1.83
N ASP A 90 -1.77 19.36 -2.49
CA ASP A 90 -2.57 18.31 -3.13
C ASP A 90 -2.15 18.05 -4.59
N ILE A 91 -1.09 18.73 -5.08
CA ILE A 91 -0.49 18.54 -6.41
C ILE A 91 0.93 18.00 -6.24
N VAL A 92 1.12 16.72 -6.52
CA VAL A 92 2.39 16.03 -6.28
C VAL A 92 2.95 15.48 -7.59
N THR A 93 4.25 15.69 -7.83
CA THR A 93 4.96 14.98 -8.90
C THR A 93 5.25 13.56 -8.42
N ALA A 94 4.55 12.59 -8.97
CA ALA A 94 4.73 11.18 -8.61
C ALA A 94 5.95 10.57 -9.30
N TYR A 95 6.26 11.02 -10.51
CA TYR A 95 7.32 10.46 -11.33
C TYR A 95 7.80 11.49 -12.37
N THR A 96 9.09 11.46 -12.66
CA THR A 96 9.66 12.17 -13.81
C THR A 96 10.83 11.37 -14.37
N SER A 97 10.95 11.33 -15.69
CA SER A 97 12.07 10.68 -16.36
C SER A 97 12.43 11.38 -17.67
N VAL A 98 13.68 11.19 -18.10
CA VAL A 98 14.17 11.58 -19.42
C VAL A 98 14.98 10.43 -19.98
N TYR A 99 14.68 10.01 -21.19
CA TYR A 99 15.39 8.92 -21.85
C TYR A 99 15.57 9.17 -23.34
N PRO A 100 16.63 8.62 -23.95
CA PRO A 100 16.87 8.75 -25.38
C PRO A 100 15.88 7.92 -26.19
N THR A 101 15.39 8.47 -27.28
CA THR A 101 14.64 7.75 -28.33
C THR A 101 15.59 7.26 -29.41
N TYR A 102 15.31 6.10 -29.96
CA TYR A 102 16.19 5.45 -30.91
C TYR A 102 15.46 5.09 -32.19
N ARG A 103 16.21 5.15 -33.31
CA ARG A 103 15.84 4.48 -34.56
C ARG A 103 16.73 3.26 -34.71
N TYR A 104 16.11 2.13 -35.03
CA TYR A 104 16.81 0.92 -35.40
C TYR A 104 16.89 0.83 -36.94
N ASN A 105 18.06 0.47 -37.47
CA ASN A 105 18.25 0.20 -38.86
C ASN A 105 18.32 -1.31 -39.05
N ASP A 106 17.31 -1.88 -39.70
CA ASP A 106 17.15 -3.34 -39.86
C ASP A 106 18.24 -3.96 -40.74
N GLU A 107 18.80 -3.21 -41.71
CA GLU A 107 19.85 -3.71 -42.61
C GLU A 107 21.22 -3.79 -41.94
N THR A 108 21.53 -2.84 -41.03
CA THR A 108 22.86 -2.73 -40.44
C THR A 108 22.89 -3.16 -38.98
N GLY A 109 21.74 -3.42 -38.35
CA GLY A 109 21.62 -3.73 -36.92
C GLY A 109 21.98 -2.57 -35.97
N LYS A 110 22.17 -1.34 -36.51
CA LYS A 110 22.61 -0.19 -35.71
C LYS A 110 21.43 0.56 -35.06
N ARG A 111 21.63 0.92 -33.79
CA ARG A 111 20.76 1.88 -33.08
C ARG A 111 21.36 3.28 -33.15
N THR A 112 20.55 4.25 -33.54
CA THR A 112 20.95 5.66 -33.59
C THR A 112 19.98 6.46 -32.74
N ILE A 113 20.51 7.32 -31.84
CA ILE A 113 19.68 8.24 -31.04
C ILE A 113 19.04 9.24 -32.01
N THR A 114 17.71 9.34 -31.96
CA THR A 114 16.94 10.27 -32.81
C THR A 114 16.45 11.49 -32.02
N GLY A 115 16.43 11.40 -30.70
CA GLY A 115 15.99 12.46 -29.80
C GLY A 115 15.93 11.98 -28.36
N TYR A 116 15.21 12.73 -27.57
CA TYR A 116 14.97 12.43 -26.14
C TYR A 116 13.52 12.67 -25.83
N HIS A 117 12.98 11.83 -25.00
CA HIS A 117 11.64 11.92 -24.44
C HIS A 117 11.71 12.26 -22.95
N ALA A 118 10.94 13.25 -22.52
CA ALA A 118 10.78 13.59 -21.12
C ALA A 118 9.33 13.38 -20.72
N GLU A 119 9.11 12.76 -19.59
CA GLU A 119 7.80 12.39 -19.07
C GLU A 119 7.68 12.78 -17.60
N THR A 120 6.55 13.35 -17.23
CA THR A 120 6.21 13.69 -15.84
C THR A 120 4.78 13.29 -15.55
N HIS A 121 4.57 12.61 -14.44
CA HIS A 121 3.26 12.29 -13.90
C HIS A 121 2.95 13.17 -12.69
N LEU A 122 1.85 13.91 -12.78
CA LEU A 122 1.32 14.69 -11.67
C LEU A 122 0.10 13.96 -11.08
N GLN A 123 0.06 13.85 -9.77
CA GLN A 123 -1.13 13.46 -9.04
C GLN A 123 -1.79 14.69 -8.45
N VAL A 124 -3.07 14.85 -8.73
CA VAL A 124 -3.89 15.96 -8.26
C VAL A 124 -5.02 15.40 -7.40
N LYS A 125 -4.98 15.73 -6.12
CA LYS A 125 -6.02 15.32 -5.17
C LYS A 125 -7.04 16.42 -5.00
N THR A 126 -8.33 16.09 -5.07
CA THR A 126 -9.42 17.03 -4.87
C THR A 126 -10.60 16.42 -4.13
N LYS A 127 -11.29 17.22 -3.34
CA LYS A 127 -12.57 16.86 -2.72
C LYS A 127 -13.78 17.13 -3.61
N ASP A 128 -13.58 17.84 -4.71
CA ASP A 128 -14.61 18.13 -5.70
C ASP A 128 -14.74 16.97 -6.68
N ILE A 129 -15.25 15.85 -6.20
CA ILE A 129 -15.35 14.58 -6.94
C ILE A 129 -16.30 14.66 -8.14
N ASN A 130 -17.25 15.59 -8.13
CA ASN A 130 -18.25 15.73 -9.18
C ASN A 130 -17.72 16.49 -10.41
N ASN A 131 -16.63 17.24 -10.26
CA ASN A 131 -16.07 18.09 -11.31
C ASN A 131 -14.70 17.60 -11.81
N THR A 132 -14.39 16.32 -11.66
CA THR A 132 -13.09 15.73 -12.10
C THR A 132 -12.82 15.98 -13.58
N GLY A 133 -13.84 15.95 -14.45
CA GLY A 133 -13.70 16.28 -15.87
C GLY A 133 -13.18 17.70 -16.10
N LYS A 134 -13.63 18.69 -15.32
CA LYS A 134 -13.18 20.08 -15.43
C LYS A 134 -11.67 20.23 -15.14
N TYR A 135 -11.15 19.47 -14.17
CA TYR A 135 -9.72 19.45 -13.85
C TYR A 135 -8.91 18.83 -14.98
N ILE A 136 -9.40 17.73 -15.57
CA ILE A 136 -8.76 17.08 -16.71
C ILE A 136 -8.74 18.03 -17.91
N ASP A 137 -9.86 18.64 -18.25
CA ASP A 137 -9.96 19.60 -19.36
C ASP A 137 -9.01 20.77 -19.17
N ALA A 138 -8.92 21.34 -17.99
CA ALA A 138 -7.99 22.43 -17.68
C ALA A 138 -6.53 21.98 -17.78
N ALA A 139 -6.21 20.76 -17.37
CA ALA A 139 -4.85 20.20 -17.50
C ALA A 139 -4.47 20.02 -18.98
N LEU A 140 -5.37 19.46 -19.78
CA LEU A 140 -5.14 19.26 -21.22
C LEU A 140 -4.99 20.61 -21.96
N GLN A 141 -5.80 21.61 -21.62
CA GLN A 141 -5.66 22.98 -22.15
C GLN A 141 -4.34 23.63 -21.74
N ALA A 142 -3.81 23.31 -20.56
CA ALA A 142 -2.53 23.80 -20.09
C ALA A 142 -1.31 23.05 -20.69
N GLY A 143 -1.57 21.97 -21.47
CA GLY A 143 -0.58 21.21 -22.21
C GLY A 143 -0.28 19.83 -21.67
N ALA A 144 -1.05 19.30 -20.71
CA ALA A 144 -0.96 17.88 -20.36
C ALA A 144 -1.26 17.02 -21.60
N THR A 145 -0.53 15.94 -21.79
CA THR A 145 -0.65 15.05 -22.95
C THR A 145 -1.71 13.96 -22.76
N GLY A 146 -2.06 13.70 -21.50
CA GLY A 146 -3.06 12.68 -21.20
C GLY A 146 -3.39 12.58 -19.73
N THR A 147 -4.22 11.60 -19.43
CA THR A 147 -4.53 11.18 -18.06
C THR A 147 -4.46 9.66 -17.97
N ASN A 148 -3.87 9.16 -16.89
CA ASN A 148 -3.81 7.73 -16.56
C ASN A 148 -5.01 7.28 -15.70
N GLY A 149 -6.05 8.12 -15.64
CA GLY A 149 -7.30 7.83 -14.98
C GLY A 149 -7.54 8.65 -13.71
N VAL A 150 -8.71 8.40 -13.14
CA VAL A 150 -9.16 8.99 -11.87
C VAL A 150 -9.51 7.85 -10.94
N SER A 151 -8.98 7.89 -9.73
CA SER A 151 -9.40 7.00 -8.66
C SER A 151 -10.16 7.78 -7.59
N PHE A 152 -11.15 7.11 -6.99
CA PHE A 152 -11.96 7.70 -5.94
C PHE A 152 -11.67 7.00 -4.62
N SER A 153 -11.50 7.76 -3.56
CA SER A 153 -11.13 7.26 -2.24
C SER A 153 -11.84 8.03 -1.13
N ILE A 154 -11.67 7.56 0.09
CA ILE A 154 -12.10 8.24 1.31
C ILE A 154 -10.86 8.80 1.97
N ALA A 155 -10.83 10.13 2.21
CA ALA A 155 -9.67 10.81 2.80
C ALA A 155 -9.38 10.33 4.23
N ASP A 156 -10.44 10.15 5.05
CA ASP A 156 -10.32 9.64 6.42
C ASP A 156 -11.03 8.29 6.56
N GLN A 157 -10.26 7.23 6.50
CA GLN A 157 -10.75 5.86 6.66
C GLN A 157 -10.91 5.45 8.13
N SER A 158 -10.38 6.21 9.10
CA SER A 158 -10.32 5.81 10.51
C SER A 158 -11.71 5.61 11.12
N LYS A 159 -12.66 6.46 10.75
CA LYS A 159 -14.07 6.37 11.17
C LYS A 159 -14.72 5.06 10.72
N TYR A 160 -14.48 4.68 9.48
CA TYR A 160 -15.07 3.46 8.88
C TYR A 160 -14.35 2.20 9.35
N TYR A 161 -13.04 2.30 9.62
CA TYR A 161 -12.28 1.20 10.19
C TYR A 161 -12.83 0.76 11.56
N GLY A 162 -13.15 1.71 12.44
CA GLY A 162 -13.78 1.41 13.73
C GLY A 162 -15.12 0.67 13.58
N GLN A 163 -15.95 1.08 12.63
CA GLN A 163 -17.22 0.40 12.34
C GLN A 163 -17.02 -1.01 11.75
N ALA A 164 -16.05 -1.16 10.85
CA ALA A 164 -15.71 -2.46 10.27
C ALA A 164 -15.19 -3.43 11.35
N LEU A 165 -14.37 -2.94 12.27
CA LEU A 165 -13.88 -3.73 13.39
C LEU A 165 -15.02 -4.22 14.30
N GLN A 166 -15.95 -3.34 14.65
CA GLN A 166 -17.14 -3.72 15.43
C GLN A 166 -18.00 -4.77 14.72
N ALA A 167 -18.18 -4.62 13.40
CA ALA A 167 -18.89 -5.59 12.59
C ALA A 167 -18.16 -6.95 12.56
N ALA A 168 -16.83 -6.95 12.46
CA ALA A 168 -16.00 -8.14 12.49
C ALA A 168 -16.11 -8.89 13.83
N VAL A 169 -16.02 -8.16 14.94
CA VAL A 169 -16.18 -8.75 16.30
C VAL A 169 -17.56 -9.40 16.44
N LYS A 170 -18.62 -8.69 16.07
CA LYS A 170 -19.99 -9.23 16.12
C LYS A 170 -20.18 -10.46 15.23
N ASN A 171 -19.50 -10.50 14.09
CA ASN A 171 -19.52 -11.66 13.21
C ASN A 171 -18.78 -12.85 13.84
N ALA A 172 -17.60 -12.62 14.45
CA ALA A 172 -16.84 -13.63 15.18
C ALA A 172 -17.63 -14.21 16.36
N GLU A 173 -18.29 -13.37 17.16
CA GLU A 173 -19.14 -13.79 18.28
C GLU A 173 -20.28 -14.72 17.81
N LYS A 174 -20.93 -14.40 16.68
CA LYS A 174 -21.95 -15.25 16.11
C LYS A 174 -21.38 -16.60 15.64
N SER A 175 -20.18 -16.59 15.05
CA SER A 175 -19.50 -17.81 14.60
C SER A 175 -19.06 -18.69 15.77
N ALA A 176 -18.72 -18.09 16.91
CA ALA A 176 -18.38 -18.84 18.13
C ALA A 176 -19.60 -19.45 18.83
N ALA A 177 -20.79 -18.88 18.65
CA ALA A 177 -22.04 -19.31 19.26
C ALA A 177 -22.82 -20.34 18.43
N ALA A 178 -22.39 -20.63 17.20
CA ALA A 178 -23.05 -21.55 16.27
C ALA A 178 -22.50 -22.96 16.39
#